data_a339cdd7ba0ffe4fd280c9f159a16c0d
#
_entry.id   a339cdd7ba0ffe4fd280c9f159a16c0d
#
_cell.length_a   1.000
_cell.length_b   1.000
_cell.length_c   1.000
_cell.angle_alpha   90.00
_cell.angle_beta   90.00
_cell.angle_gamma   90.00
#
_symmetry.space_group_name_H-M   'P 1'
#
loop_
_entity.id
_entity.type
_entity.pdbx_description
1 polymer ?
#
loop_
_entity_poly.entity_id
_entity_poly.type
_entity_poly.pdbx_seq_one_letter_code
_entity_poly.pdbx_strand_id
1 'polypeptide(L)'
;EGADIVLLSILGIAALPAFEYCLKNGIPVALASKEAMVCGGAVARKLMDDTRTPVLPVDSELSAIFQCLRGNDINDVERILLTASGGPFRSFALEQMKDITKEMALKHPTWTMGQKITIDSATMMNKGLEIMETRWLFDIHASKITVVVHPESVVHSAVEYKDGAVMAQLGAPDMRLPIEYA
;
A
#
# COMPACT_ATOMS: atom_id res chain seq x y z
N GLU A 1 5.66 4.91 26.11
CA GLU A 1 5.98 6.24 26.65
C GLU A 1 7.23 6.77 25.96
N GLY A 2 7.18 7.95 25.30
CA GLY A 2 8.34 8.63 24.73
C GLY A 2 8.92 8.04 23.43
N ALA A 3 8.11 7.37 22.63
CA ALA A 3 8.54 6.97 21.28
C ALA A 3 8.41 8.15 20.31
N ASP A 4 9.45 8.42 19.52
CA ASP A 4 9.44 9.44 18.48
C ASP A 4 8.64 8.99 17.24
N ILE A 5 8.60 7.69 16.98
CA ILE A 5 7.84 7.05 15.92
C ILE A 5 7.50 5.61 16.31
N VAL A 6 6.38 5.08 15.85
CA VAL A 6 5.97 3.68 16.04
C VAL A 6 5.91 2.97 14.69
N LEU A 7 6.73 1.94 14.50
CA LEU A 7 6.58 1.01 13.39
C LEU A 7 5.45 0.01 13.71
N LEU A 8 4.34 0.15 13.00
CA LEU A 8 3.15 -0.68 13.21
C LEU A 8 3.11 -1.81 12.16
N SER A 9 3.55 -3.02 12.58
CA SER A 9 3.65 -4.21 11.74
C SER A 9 2.90 -5.42 12.32
N ILE A 10 1.82 -5.17 13.07
CA ILE A 10 0.95 -6.21 13.63
C ILE A 10 0.02 -6.73 12.53
N LEU A 11 -0.11 -8.06 12.41
CA LEU A 11 -0.92 -8.68 11.36
C LEU A 11 -2.43 -8.42 11.52
N GLY A 12 -3.05 -8.03 10.43
CA GLY A 12 -4.51 -7.90 10.32
C GLY A 12 -5.09 -6.75 11.15
N ILE A 13 -6.35 -6.88 11.52
CA ILE A 13 -7.12 -5.87 12.26
C ILE A 13 -6.59 -5.62 13.69
N ALA A 14 -5.81 -6.55 14.24
CA ALA A 14 -5.23 -6.39 15.59
C ALA A 14 -4.30 -5.16 15.70
N ALA A 15 -3.85 -4.62 14.58
CA ALA A 15 -3.11 -3.36 14.53
C ALA A 15 -3.96 -2.12 14.83
N LEU A 16 -5.28 -2.19 14.61
CA LEU A 16 -6.17 -1.02 14.64
C LEU A 16 -6.19 -0.28 15.99
N PRO A 17 -6.26 -0.95 17.18
CA PRO A 17 -6.23 -0.23 18.45
C PRO A 17 -4.92 0.54 18.69
N ALA A 18 -3.79 -0.04 18.30
CA ALA A 18 -2.49 0.63 18.43
C ALA A 18 -2.39 1.82 17.46
N PHE A 19 -2.89 1.66 16.23
CA PHE A 19 -2.96 2.72 15.24
C PHE A 19 -3.80 3.90 15.73
N GLU A 20 -5.02 3.63 16.21
CA GLU A 20 -5.91 4.64 16.78
C GLU A 20 -5.26 5.37 17.98
N TYR A 21 -4.60 4.62 18.85
CA TYR A 21 -3.89 5.20 20.00
C TYR A 21 -2.81 6.18 19.54
N CYS A 22 -1.98 5.80 18.58
CA CYS A 22 -0.93 6.67 18.03
C CYS A 22 -1.52 7.95 17.43
N LEU A 23 -2.57 7.81 16.60
CA LEU A 23 -3.22 8.97 15.98
C LEU A 23 -3.79 9.93 17.02
N LYS A 24 -4.49 9.43 18.05
CA LYS A 24 -5.09 10.25 19.11
C LYS A 24 -4.05 10.99 19.98
N ASN A 25 -2.84 10.44 20.09
CA ASN A 25 -1.78 11.00 20.92
C ASN A 25 -0.69 11.74 20.13
N GLY A 26 -0.88 11.94 18.82
CA GLY A 26 0.08 12.66 17.97
C GLY A 26 1.40 11.92 17.77
N ILE A 27 1.42 10.58 17.94
CA ILE A 27 2.63 9.78 17.78
C ILE A 27 2.77 9.37 16.31
N PRO A 28 3.84 9.78 15.60
CA PRO A 28 4.09 9.41 14.22
C PRO A 28 4.08 7.89 14.02
N VAL A 29 3.51 7.42 12.91
CA VAL A 29 3.38 5.99 12.61
C VAL A 29 4.04 5.65 11.28
N ALA A 30 4.99 4.72 11.29
CA ALA A 30 5.42 3.98 10.12
C ALA A 30 4.48 2.78 9.93
N LEU A 31 3.55 2.88 8.97
CA LEU A 31 2.43 1.95 8.82
C LEU A 31 2.76 0.82 7.82
N ALA A 32 3.00 -0.37 8.35
CA ALA A 32 3.15 -1.60 7.56
C ALA A 32 1.87 -2.45 7.54
N SER A 33 0.94 -2.21 8.49
CA SER A 33 -0.31 -2.98 8.63
C SER A 33 -1.44 -2.29 7.88
N LYS A 34 -1.50 -2.51 6.56
CA LYS A 34 -2.53 -1.90 5.67
C LYS A 34 -3.96 -2.13 6.16
N GLU A 35 -4.23 -3.27 6.80
CA GLU A 35 -5.55 -3.60 7.33
C GLU A 35 -6.03 -2.59 8.38
N ALA A 36 -5.14 -1.99 9.15
CA ALA A 36 -5.51 -0.95 10.11
C ALA A 36 -6.08 0.29 9.42
N MET A 37 -5.45 0.74 8.32
CA MET A 37 -5.97 1.86 7.51
C MET A 37 -7.25 1.48 6.78
N VAL A 38 -7.31 0.28 6.20
CA VAL A 38 -8.51 -0.20 5.47
C VAL A 38 -9.72 -0.30 6.40
N CYS A 39 -9.55 -0.90 7.59
CA CYS A 39 -10.64 -1.05 8.56
C CYS A 39 -10.95 0.25 9.31
N GLY A 40 -9.94 1.07 9.60
CA GLY A 40 -10.08 2.37 10.24
C GLY A 40 -10.71 3.43 9.32
N GLY A 41 -10.38 3.36 8.04
CA GLY A 41 -10.96 4.16 6.96
C GLY A 41 -11.19 5.63 7.31
N ALA A 42 -12.45 6.06 7.24
CA ALA A 42 -12.86 7.43 7.51
C ALA A 42 -12.52 7.90 8.94
N VAL A 43 -12.54 7.00 9.93
CA VAL A 43 -12.20 7.35 11.33
C VAL A 43 -10.71 7.67 11.43
N ALA A 44 -9.85 6.82 10.84
CA ALA A 44 -8.41 7.05 10.81
C ALA A 44 -8.08 8.35 10.05
N ARG A 45 -8.71 8.57 8.88
CA ARG A 45 -8.55 9.81 8.09
C ARG A 45 -8.90 11.03 8.93
N LYS A 46 -10.08 11.02 9.56
CA LYS A 46 -10.51 12.12 10.43
C LYS A 46 -9.50 12.39 11.56
N LEU A 47 -9.02 11.36 12.24
CA LEU A 47 -8.02 11.51 13.30
C LEU A 47 -6.70 12.11 12.76
N MET A 48 -6.24 11.65 11.59
CA MET A 48 -5.05 12.23 10.94
C MET A 48 -5.25 13.72 10.63
N ASP A 49 -6.43 14.13 10.18
CA ASP A 49 -6.73 15.53 9.88
C ASP A 49 -6.83 16.39 11.17
N ASP A 50 -7.48 15.87 12.21
CA ASP A 50 -7.69 16.57 13.47
C ASP A 50 -6.36 16.74 14.25
N THR A 51 -5.51 15.71 14.28
CA THR A 51 -4.27 15.71 15.08
C THR A 51 -3.03 16.12 14.30
N ARG A 52 -3.09 16.09 12.95
CA ARG A 52 -1.93 16.26 12.06
C ARG A 52 -0.83 15.22 12.29
N THR A 53 -1.17 14.07 12.85
CA THR A 53 -0.22 12.98 13.11
C THR A 53 0.33 12.44 11.79
N PRO A 54 1.66 12.42 11.60
CA PRO A 54 2.27 11.85 10.41
C PRO A 54 2.03 10.33 10.34
N VAL A 55 1.56 9.86 9.19
CA VAL A 55 1.49 8.44 8.85
C VAL A 55 2.34 8.20 7.62
N LEU A 56 3.41 7.44 7.79
CA LEU A 56 4.40 7.12 6.77
C LEU A 56 4.14 5.69 6.27
N PRO A 57 3.79 5.49 5.01
CA PRO A 57 3.53 4.14 4.51
C PRO A 57 4.81 3.32 4.37
N VAL A 58 4.75 2.09 4.84
CA VAL A 58 5.82 1.08 4.69
C VAL A 58 5.49 0.09 3.57
N ASP A 59 4.22 -0.08 3.21
CA ASP A 59 3.84 -0.81 2.00
C ASP A 59 4.59 -0.24 0.79
N SER A 60 5.20 -1.11 -0.04
CA SER A 60 6.13 -0.66 -1.09
C SER A 60 5.49 0.27 -2.10
N GLU A 61 4.28 -0.03 -2.53
CA GLU A 61 3.53 0.76 -3.49
C GLU A 61 3.08 2.09 -2.90
N LEU A 62 2.61 2.09 -1.66
CA LEU A 62 2.17 3.31 -1.00
C LEU A 62 3.34 4.21 -0.59
N SER A 63 4.48 3.61 -0.19
CA SER A 63 5.73 4.35 0.02
C SER A 63 6.18 5.03 -1.28
N ALA A 64 6.09 4.32 -2.41
CA ALA A 64 6.41 4.89 -3.72
C ALA A 64 5.51 6.09 -4.08
N ILE A 65 4.20 5.97 -3.88
CA ILE A 65 3.24 7.05 -4.08
C ILE A 65 3.56 8.23 -3.17
N PHE A 66 3.81 7.97 -1.88
CA PHE A 66 4.17 8.99 -0.91
C PHE A 66 5.42 9.77 -1.32
N GLN A 67 6.46 9.08 -1.80
CA GLN A 67 7.69 9.69 -2.32
C GLN A 67 7.41 10.56 -3.56
N CYS A 68 6.58 10.07 -4.49
CA CYS A 68 6.20 10.82 -5.69
C CYS A 68 5.36 12.07 -5.38
N LEU A 69 4.57 12.05 -4.31
CA LEU A 69 3.75 13.19 -3.88
C LEU A 69 4.55 14.25 -3.12
N ARG A 70 5.78 13.94 -2.69
CA ARG A 70 6.55 14.82 -1.82
C ARG A 70 6.92 16.12 -2.55
N GLY A 71 6.51 17.25 -1.96
CA GLY A 71 6.75 18.58 -2.54
C GLY A 71 5.75 18.98 -3.63
N ASN A 72 4.76 18.15 -3.93
CA ASN A 72 3.70 18.44 -4.89
C ASN A 72 2.34 18.55 -4.18
N ASP A 73 1.39 19.28 -4.80
CA ASP A 73 0.02 19.37 -4.29
C ASP A 73 -0.81 18.15 -4.74
N ILE A 74 -1.50 17.51 -3.80
CA ILE A 74 -2.42 16.41 -4.10
C ILE A 74 -3.54 16.83 -5.06
N ASN A 75 -3.91 18.12 -5.06
CA ASN A 75 -4.91 18.67 -5.99
C ASN A 75 -4.45 18.67 -7.44
N ASP A 76 -3.13 18.63 -7.71
CA ASP A 76 -2.57 18.57 -9.06
C ASP A 76 -2.46 17.15 -9.58
N VAL A 77 -2.80 16.16 -8.76
CA VAL A 77 -2.82 14.74 -9.18
C VAL A 77 -3.98 14.50 -10.13
N GLU A 78 -3.65 14.03 -11.34
CA GLU A 78 -4.63 13.50 -12.28
C GLU A 78 -5.04 12.09 -11.87
N ARG A 79 -4.05 11.19 -11.70
CA ARG A 79 -4.30 9.83 -11.22
C ARG A 79 -3.05 9.19 -10.59
N ILE A 80 -3.30 8.16 -9.79
CA ILE A 80 -2.28 7.26 -9.25
C ILE A 80 -2.22 6.01 -10.12
N LEU A 81 -1.01 5.60 -10.51
CA LEU A 81 -0.72 4.36 -11.20
C LEU A 81 -0.18 3.37 -10.15
N LEU A 82 -1.10 2.58 -9.58
CA LEU A 82 -0.78 1.60 -8.55
C LEU A 82 -0.32 0.31 -9.20
N THR A 83 0.97 -0.04 -9.07
CA THR A 83 1.51 -1.24 -9.71
C THR A 83 1.17 -2.51 -8.95
N ALA A 84 1.15 -3.63 -9.64
CA ALA A 84 0.94 -4.97 -9.10
C ALA A 84 1.81 -5.98 -9.82
N SER A 85 2.37 -6.96 -9.11
CA SER A 85 3.06 -8.09 -9.77
C SER A 85 2.12 -8.96 -10.62
N GLY A 86 0.82 -8.91 -10.33
CA GLY A 86 -0.21 -9.75 -10.94
C GLY A 86 -0.33 -11.15 -10.34
N GLY A 87 0.53 -11.47 -9.37
CA GLY A 87 0.53 -12.78 -8.69
C GLY A 87 0.97 -13.94 -9.58
N PRO A 88 0.93 -15.17 -9.05
CA PRO A 88 1.40 -16.38 -9.76
C PRO A 88 0.49 -16.81 -10.93
N PHE A 89 -0.75 -16.37 -10.96
CA PHE A 89 -1.76 -16.83 -11.93
C PHE A 89 -2.03 -15.83 -13.05
N ARG A 90 -1.27 -14.74 -13.16
CA ARG A 90 -1.50 -13.67 -14.14
C ARG A 90 -1.51 -14.13 -15.61
N SER A 91 -0.85 -15.26 -15.92
CA SER A 91 -0.79 -15.83 -17.26
C SER A 91 -1.68 -17.05 -17.46
N PHE A 92 -2.46 -17.45 -16.44
CA PHE A 92 -3.34 -18.60 -16.52
C PHE A 92 -4.57 -18.28 -17.38
N ALA A 93 -4.94 -19.21 -18.26
CA ALA A 93 -6.24 -19.19 -18.90
C ALA A 93 -7.35 -19.49 -17.88
N LEU A 94 -8.57 -19.06 -18.17
CA LEU A 94 -9.71 -19.22 -17.25
C LEU A 94 -9.97 -20.69 -16.87
N GLU A 95 -9.75 -21.60 -17.84
CA GLU A 95 -9.90 -23.04 -17.63
C GLU A 95 -8.90 -23.58 -16.59
N GLN A 96 -7.68 -23.08 -16.58
CA GLN A 96 -6.63 -23.49 -15.65
C GLN A 96 -6.89 -22.98 -14.21
N MET A 97 -7.71 -21.93 -14.06
CA MET A 97 -8.06 -21.38 -12.75
C MET A 97 -8.84 -22.38 -11.88
N LYS A 98 -9.52 -23.36 -12.48
CA LYS A 98 -10.31 -24.37 -11.76
C LYS A 98 -9.45 -25.34 -10.94
N ASP A 99 -8.21 -25.53 -11.35
CA ASP A 99 -7.29 -26.51 -10.78
C ASP A 99 -6.27 -25.87 -9.81
N ILE A 100 -6.46 -24.57 -9.49
CA ILE A 100 -5.59 -23.86 -8.54
C ILE A 100 -5.71 -24.47 -7.15
N THR A 101 -4.55 -24.79 -6.56
CA THR A 101 -4.44 -25.26 -5.17
C THR A 101 -3.87 -24.17 -4.28
N LYS A 102 -4.02 -24.37 -2.97
CA LYS A 102 -3.41 -23.50 -1.95
C LYS A 102 -1.88 -23.43 -2.09
N GLU A 103 -1.28 -24.58 -2.38
CA GLU A 103 0.19 -24.68 -2.52
C GLU A 103 0.70 -23.90 -3.73
N MET A 104 -0.08 -23.85 -4.80
CA MET A 104 0.23 -23.00 -5.97
C MET A 104 0.09 -21.53 -5.64
N ALA A 105 -0.96 -21.14 -4.91
CA ALA A 105 -1.20 -19.76 -4.49
C ALA A 105 -0.14 -19.23 -3.51
N LEU A 106 0.50 -20.12 -2.72
CA LEU A 106 1.58 -19.76 -1.80
C LEU A 106 2.95 -19.58 -2.47
N LYS A 107 3.06 -19.80 -3.80
CA LYS A 107 4.30 -19.61 -4.56
C LYS A 107 4.29 -18.26 -5.28
N HIS A 108 4.73 -17.19 -4.60
CA HIS A 108 4.86 -15.90 -5.27
C HIS A 108 6.11 -15.86 -6.17
N PRO A 109 6.01 -15.34 -7.42
CA PRO A 109 7.12 -15.39 -8.38
C PRO A 109 8.29 -14.46 -8.05
N THR A 110 8.07 -13.36 -7.31
CA THR A 110 9.06 -12.30 -7.11
C THR A 110 9.40 -12.08 -5.64
N TRP A 111 8.39 -12.13 -4.74
CA TRP A 111 8.53 -11.79 -3.34
C TRP A 111 8.50 -13.02 -2.42
N THR A 112 9.34 -13.02 -1.38
CA THR A 112 9.22 -13.96 -0.26
C THR A 112 8.46 -13.26 0.87
N MET A 113 7.24 -13.71 1.15
CA MET A 113 6.31 -13.03 2.06
C MET A 113 5.61 -14.02 3.00
N GLY A 114 4.91 -13.48 3.99
CA GLY A 114 4.02 -14.26 4.85
C GLY A 114 2.85 -14.89 4.08
N GLN A 115 2.25 -15.94 4.63
CA GLN A 115 1.20 -16.71 3.95
C GLN A 115 -0.03 -15.86 3.55
N LYS A 116 -0.49 -15.00 4.46
CA LYS A 116 -1.69 -14.15 4.22
C LYS A 116 -1.49 -13.25 3.00
N ILE A 117 -0.45 -12.44 2.98
CA ILE A 117 -0.20 -11.51 1.88
C ILE A 117 0.13 -12.24 0.56
N THR A 118 0.72 -13.43 0.63
CA THR A 118 0.98 -14.24 -0.57
C THR A 118 -0.32 -14.72 -1.21
N ILE A 119 -1.31 -15.15 -0.42
CA ILE A 119 -2.65 -15.48 -0.91
C ILE A 119 -3.38 -14.24 -1.42
N ASP A 120 -3.28 -13.12 -0.71
CA ASP A 120 -3.87 -11.85 -1.17
C ASP A 120 -3.29 -11.41 -2.51
N SER A 121 -1.99 -11.59 -2.74
CA SER A 121 -1.34 -11.33 -4.02
C SER A 121 -1.85 -12.27 -5.11
N ALA A 122 -1.96 -13.57 -4.82
CA ALA A 122 -2.42 -14.57 -5.77
C ALA A 122 -3.85 -14.32 -6.26
N THR A 123 -4.68 -13.75 -5.40
CA THR A 123 -6.10 -13.41 -5.70
C THR A 123 -6.29 -11.97 -6.18
N MET A 124 -5.24 -11.15 -6.23
CA MET A 124 -5.29 -9.69 -6.41
C MET A 124 -6.03 -8.95 -5.27
N MET A 125 -6.43 -9.63 -4.19
CA MET A 125 -7.04 -8.98 -3.02
C MET A 125 -6.07 -8.00 -2.34
N ASN A 126 -4.76 -8.29 -2.35
CA ASN A 126 -3.75 -7.34 -1.86
C ASN A 126 -3.90 -5.99 -2.56
N LYS A 127 -4.09 -5.98 -3.87
CA LYS A 127 -4.25 -4.75 -4.63
C LYS A 127 -5.59 -4.06 -4.33
N GLY A 128 -6.64 -4.82 -4.05
CA GLY A 128 -7.91 -4.29 -3.55
C GLY A 128 -7.75 -3.58 -2.19
N LEU A 129 -7.00 -4.17 -1.26
CA LEU A 129 -6.67 -3.54 0.02
C LEU A 129 -5.85 -2.26 -0.16
N GLU A 130 -4.87 -2.28 -1.05
CA GLU A 130 -4.03 -1.11 -1.34
C GLU A 130 -4.80 0.04 -2.02
N ILE A 131 -5.80 -0.24 -2.87
CA ILE A 131 -6.71 0.80 -3.37
C ILE A 131 -7.43 1.49 -2.21
N MET A 132 -7.97 0.72 -1.27
CA MET A 132 -8.65 1.27 -0.10
C MET A 132 -7.69 2.04 0.82
N GLU A 133 -6.50 1.50 1.04
CA GLU A 133 -5.46 2.18 1.82
C GLU A 133 -5.03 3.50 1.16
N THR A 134 -4.76 3.49 -0.15
CA THR A 134 -4.44 4.68 -0.96
C THR A 134 -5.52 5.74 -0.83
N ARG A 135 -6.79 5.33 -0.96
CA ARG A 135 -7.95 6.22 -0.81
C ARG A 135 -7.94 6.98 0.51
N TRP A 136 -7.69 6.28 1.62
CA TRP A 136 -7.73 6.86 2.95
C TRP A 136 -6.46 7.60 3.34
N LEU A 137 -5.30 7.05 2.99
CA LEU A 137 -4.02 7.63 3.38
C LEU A 137 -3.76 8.99 2.68
N PHE A 138 -4.06 9.06 1.38
CA PHE A 138 -3.81 10.26 0.57
C PHE A 138 -5.04 11.11 0.32
N ASP A 139 -6.20 10.73 0.85
CA ASP A 139 -7.50 11.39 0.62
C ASP A 139 -7.81 11.61 -0.87
N ILE A 140 -7.53 10.62 -1.70
CA ILE A 140 -7.79 10.65 -3.13
C ILE A 140 -8.99 9.77 -3.49
N HIS A 141 -9.85 10.22 -4.42
CA HIS A 141 -11.01 9.41 -4.83
C HIS A 141 -10.57 8.15 -5.58
N ALA A 142 -11.21 7.01 -5.30
CA ALA A 142 -10.85 5.71 -5.87
C ALA A 142 -10.87 5.69 -7.42
N SER A 143 -11.70 6.52 -8.07
CA SER A 143 -11.72 6.65 -9.53
C SER A 143 -10.43 7.21 -10.14
N LYS A 144 -9.59 7.84 -9.32
CA LYS A 144 -8.27 8.32 -9.73
C LYS A 144 -7.15 7.29 -9.48
N ILE A 145 -7.48 6.08 -9.06
CA ILE A 145 -6.49 5.02 -8.81
C ILE A 145 -6.63 3.97 -9.92
N THR A 146 -5.61 3.86 -10.74
CA THR A 146 -5.53 2.88 -11.83
C THR A 146 -4.52 1.80 -11.48
N VAL A 147 -4.96 0.53 -11.49
CA VAL A 147 -4.07 -0.61 -11.27
C VAL A 147 -3.35 -0.97 -12.58
N VAL A 148 -2.03 -1.11 -12.50
CA VAL A 148 -1.17 -1.50 -13.63
C VAL A 148 -0.40 -2.77 -13.26
N VAL A 149 -0.60 -3.84 -14.01
CA VAL A 149 0.17 -5.08 -13.79
C VAL A 149 1.57 -4.91 -14.37
N HIS A 150 2.57 -4.99 -13.50
CA HIS A 150 3.99 -4.85 -13.80
C HIS A 150 4.77 -6.03 -13.17
N PRO A 151 4.92 -7.14 -13.89
CA PRO A 151 5.48 -8.39 -13.37
C PRO A 151 6.90 -8.28 -12.83
N GLU A 152 7.71 -7.41 -13.42
CA GLU A 152 9.12 -7.21 -13.06
C GLU A 152 9.29 -6.55 -11.69
N SER A 153 8.26 -5.85 -11.21
CA SER A 153 8.22 -5.17 -9.90
C SER A 153 9.42 -4.22 -9.67
N VAL A 154 9.91 -3.59 -10.74
CA VAL A 154 10.98 -2.56 -10.67
C VAL A 154 10.39 -1.19 -10.40
N VAL A 155 9.26 -0.87 -11.05
CA VAL A 155 8.46 0.33 -10.74
C VAL A 155 7.49 -0.02 -9.62
N HIS A 156 7.62 0.64 -8.47
CA HIS A 156 6.79 0.35 -7.30
C HIS A 156 5.47 1.11 -7.27
N SER A 157 5.33 2.19 -7.96
CA SER A 157 4.11 2.91 -8.36
C SER A 157 4.49 4.27 -8.96
N ALA A 158 3.50 4.99 -9.50
CA ALA A 158 3.71 6.31 -10.07
C ALA A 158 2.49 7.23 -9.82
N VAL A 159 2.73 8.52 -9.95
CA VAL A 159 1.72 9.58 -9.89
C VAL A 159 1.76 10.37 -11.18
N GLU A 160 0.64 10.46 -11.87
CA GLU A 160 0.44 11.31 -13.03
C GLU A 160 -0.21 12.62 -12.58
N TYR A 161 0.36 13.73 -13.02
CA TYR A 161 -0.12 15.07 -12.70
C TYR A 161 -0.92 15.66 -13.86
N LYS A 162 -1.73 16.68 -13.58
CA LYS A 162 -2.61 17.36 -14.56
C LYS A 162 -1.86 18.01 -15.73
N ASP A 163 -0.58 18.34 -15.54
CA ASP A 163 0.29 18.88 -16.60
C ASP A 163 0.86 17.79 -17.52
N GLY A 164 0.55 16.52 -17.25
CA GLY A 164 1.04 15.37 -17.99
C GLY A 164 2.38 14.80 -17.47
N ALA A 165 2.99 15.40 -16.45
CA ALA A 165 4.17 14.83 -15.82
C ALA A 165 3.84 13.53 -15.08
N VAL A 166 4.75 12.56 -15.13
CA VAL A 166 4.64 11.30 -14.37
C VAL A 166 5.87 11.14 -13.49
N MET A 167 5.64 11.07 -12.18
CA MET A 167 6.67 10.75 -11.20
C MET A 167 6.55 9.29 -10.80
N ALA A 168 7.66 8.55 -10.84
CA ALA A 168 7.68 7.13 -10.48
C ALA A 168 8.84 6.83 -9.53
N GLN A 169 8.59 5.96 -8.55
CA GLN A 169 9.66 5.42 -7.71
C GLN A 169 10.04 4.03 -8.23
N LEU A 170 11.34 3.84 -8.43
CA LEU A 170 11.93 2.60 -8.91
C LEU A 170 12.92 2.06 -7.88
N GLY A 171 12.97 0.73 -7.76
CA GLY A 171 13.93 0.07 -6.87
C GLY A 171 13.89 -1.44 -7.01
N ALA A 172 14.84 -2.10 -6.33
CA ALA A 172 14.76 -3.55 -6.14
C ALA A 172 13.56 -3.92 -5.25
N PRO A 173 12.99 -5.13 -5.39
CA PRO A 173 11.91 -5.61 -4.54
C PRO A 173 12.44 -5.99 -3.14
N ASP A 174 12.72 -4.97 -2.33
CA ASP A 174 13.32 -5.08 -1.01
C ASP A 174 12.60 -4.17 -0.01
N MET A 175 11.96 -4.77 0.99
CA MET A 175 11.21 -4.03 2.01
C MET A 175 12.06 -3.16 2.93
N ARG A 176 13.39 -3.36 2.96
CA ARG A 176 14.30 -2.47 3.71
C ARG A 176 14.24 -1.04 3.20
N LEU A 177 14.03 -0.85 1.89
CA LEU A 177 13.95 0.48 1.29
C LEU A 177 12.78 1.32 1.83
N PRO A 178 11.52 0.87 1.79
CA PRO A 178 10.41 1.65 2.34
C PRO A 178 10.44 1.74 3.88
N ILE A 179 11.02 0.74 4.58
CA ILE A 179 11.19 0.80 6.04
C ILE A 179 12.21 1.89 6.41
N GLU A 180 13.34 1.95 5.70
CA GLU A 180 14.39 2.96 5.93
C GLU A 180 13.89 4.37 5.59
N TYR A 181 13.04 4.48 4.57
CA TYR A 181 12.49 5.76 4.15
C TYR A 181 11.48 6.34 5.16
N ALA A 182 10.72 5.49 5.83
CA ALA A 182 9.73 5.90 6.84
C ALA A 182 10.40 6.33 8.15
#